data_205c9f97db2c19194fd2e3640cb4822d
#
_entry.id   205c9f97db2c19194fd2e3640cb4822d
#
_cell.length_a   1.000
_cell.length_b   1.000
_cell.length_c   1.000
_cell.angle_alpha   90.00
_cell.angle_beta   90.00
_cell.angle_gamma   90.00
#
_symmetry.space_group_name_H-M   'P 1'
#
loop_
_entity.id
_entity.type
_entity.pdbx_description
1 polymer ?
#
loop_
_entity_poly.entity_id
_entity_poly.type
_entity_poly.pdbx_seq_one_letter_code
_entity_poly.pdbx_strand_id
1 'polypeptide(L)'
;MSLYQPVAPFDLNQFEQETGKKPAPFGVNLIVNRTNPRVQTDLALCIKYKVPVIITSLGAVKELVDAVHSYGGLVFHDVIKKRHAEKAAEAGVDGIIAVASGAGGHAGTANPFALIDEIRTFYNGCLILAGAMNNGNDILAAETMGADFAYIGTRFIATKEGSAEQDYKEMLVDSTFEDVIYTDGISGVNANF
;
A
#
# COMPACT_ATOMS: atom_id res chain seq x y z
N MET A 1 -20.07 -1.81 -16.14
CA MET A 1 -20.33 -3.21 -15.79
C MET A 1 -19.24 -3.62 -14.85
N SER A 2 -19.54 -3.82 -13.55
CA SER A 2 -18.51 -4.06 -12.52
C SER A 2 -17.97 -5.48 -12.67
N LEU A 3 -16.70 -5.60 -12.98
CA LEU A 3 -15.95 -6.88 -13.04
C LEU A 3 -15.52 -7.36 -11.64
N TYR A 4 -16.17 -6.90 -10.59
CA TYR A 4 -15.87 -7.33 -9.24
C TYR A 4 -16.53 -8.69 -8.99
N GLN A 5 -15.81 -9.77 -9.23
CA GLN A 5 -16.15 -11.06 -8.63
C GLN A 5 -15.71 -10.99 -7.16
N PRO A 6 -16.62 -11.25 -6.21
CA PRO A 6 -16.20 -11.35 -4.81
C PRO A 6 -15.25 -12.54 -4.68
N VAL A 7 -14.00 -12.26 -4.37
CA VAL A 7 -13.07 -13.29 -3.89
C VAL A 7 -13.70 -13.90 -2.65
N ALA A 8 -13.73 -15.21 -2.55
CA ALA A 8 -14.21 -15.90 -1.35
C ALA A 8 -13.48 -15.30 -0.13
N PRO A 9 -14.21 -14.91 0.92
CA PRO A 9 -13.57 -14.28 2.07
C PRO A 9 -12.50 -15.23 2.61
N PHE A 10 -11.27 -14.72 2.73
CA PHE A 10 -10.18 -15.45 3.37
C PHE A 10 -10.57 -15.67 4.83
N ASP A 11 -10.79 -16.93 5.22
CA ASP A 11 -11.15 -17.28 6.58
C ASP A 11 -9.88 -17.39 7.43
N LEU A 12 -9.62 -16.34 8.23
CA LEU A 12 -8.48 -16.30 9.14
C LEU A 12 -8.50 -17.44 10.17
N ASN A 13 -9.69 -17.88 10.59
CA ASN A 13 -9.83 -18.98 11.55
C ASN A 13 -9.49 -20.32 10.88
N GLN A 14 -9.92 -20.51 9.64
CA GLN A 14 -9.58 -21.70 8.86
C GLN A 14 -8.05 -21.78 8.67
N PHE A 15 -7.39 -20.67 8.33
CA PHE A 15 -5.93 -20.61 8.19
C PHE A 15 -5.23 -21.03 9.50
N GLU A 16 -5.68 -20.50 10.65
CA GLU A 16 -5.10 -20.85 11.94
C GLU A 16 -5.31 -22.33 12.28
N GLN A 17 -6.51 -22.88 12.00
CA GLN A 17 -6.82 -24.30 12.20
C GLN A 17 -5.96 -25.23 11.32
N GLU A 18 -5.77 -24.88 10.04
CA GLU A 18 -5.03 -25.70 9.08
C GLU A 18 -3.52 -25.62 9.28
N THR A 19 -2.99 -24.47 9.68
CA THR A 19 -1.53 -24.24 9.75
C THR A 19 -0.97 -24.25 11.18
N GLY A 20 -1.83 -24.14 12.19
CA GLY A 20 -1.42 -23.93 13.59
C GLY A 20 -0.72 -22.57 13.83
N LYS A 21 -0.78 -21.66 12.87
CA LYS A 21 -0.13 -20.33 12.93
C LYS A 21 -1.17 -19.23 12.96
N LYS A 22 -0.97 -18.26 13.85
CA LYS A 22 -1.77 -17.05 13.84
C LYS A 22 -1.50 -16.26 12.56
N PRO A 23 -2.53 -15.89 11.76
CA PRO A 23 -2.33 -15.08 10.58
C PRO A 23 -1.79 -13.70 10.93
N ALA A 24 -0.99 -13.12 10.03
CA ALA A 24 -0.57 -11.74 10.17
C ALA A 24 -1.79 -10.80 10.07
N PRO A 25 -1.75 -9.61 10.70
CA PRO A 25 -2.79 -8.62 10.52
C PRO A 25 -2.95 -8.26 9.04
N PHE A 26 -4.19 -8.20 8.57
CA PHE A 26 -4.49 -7.72 7.22
C PHE A 26 -4.75 -6.22 7.21
N GLY A 27 -4.52 -5.59 6.06
CA GLY A 27 -4.81 -4.19 5.83
C GLY A 27 -5.84 -3.98 4.72
N VAL A 28 -6.58 -2.88 4.81
CA VAL A 28 -7.51 -2.43 3.76
C VAL A 28 -7.04 -1.09 3.23
N ASN A 29 -6.95 -0.97 1.90
CA ASN A 29 -6.61 0.28 1.25
C ASN A 29 -7.88 1.11 1.01
N LEU A 30 -7.89 2.34 1.52
CA LEU A 30 -8.93 3.35 1.30
C LEU A 30 -8.34 4.53 0.50
N ILE A 31 -8.80 4.69 -0.74
CA ILE A 31 -8.45 5.86 -1.56
C ILE A 31 -9.27 7.06 -1.09
N VAL A 32 -8.63 7.93 -0.30
CA VAL A 32 -9.27 9.10 0.33
C VAL A 32 -9.22 10.30 -0.61
N ASN A 33 -9.90 10.19 -1.75
CA ASN A 33 -10.06 11.31 -2.67
C ASN A 33 -11.47 11.87 -2.54
N ARG A 34 -11.61 13.20 -2.64
CA ARG A 34 -12.92 13.90 -2.62
C ARG A 34 -13.89 13.40 -3.68
N THR A 35 -13.37 12.82 -4.77
CA THR A 35 -14.19 12.25 -5.85
C THR A 35 -14.62 10.81 -5.60
N ASN A 36 -14.10 10.15 -4.54
CA ASN A 36 -14.50 8.80 -4.21
C ASN A 36 -15.74 8.80 -3.31
N PRO A 37 -16.94 8.48 -3.83
CA PRO A 37 -18.18 8.52 -3.05
C PRO A 37 -18.27 7.42 -1.99
N ARG A 38 -17.38 6.42 -2.06
CA ARG A 38 -17.42 5.24 -1.18
C ARG A 38 -16.65 5.41 0.13
N VAL A 39 -15.79 6.43 0.26
CA VAL A 39 -14.89 6.58 1.41
C VAL A 39 -15.61 6.41 2.74
N GLN A 40 -16.75 7.10 2.93
CA GLN A 40 -17.49 7.05 4.19
C GLN A 40 -18.11 5.67 4.47
N THR A 41 -18.66 5.04 3.43
CA THR A 41 -19.27 3.72 3.54
C THR A 41 -18.22 2.66 3.85
N ASP A 42 -17.09 2.70 3.13
CA ASP A 42 -16.00 1.75 3.31
C ASP A 42 -15.31 1.94 4.67
N LEU A 43 -15.13 3.18 5.12
CA LEU A 43 -14.63 3.49 6.47
C LEU A 43 -15.56 2.95 7.56
N ALA A 44 -16.87 3.13 7.41
CA ALA A 44 -17.84 2.60 8.37
C ALA A 44 -17.78 1.07 8.47
N LEU A 45 -17.53 0.36 7.36
CA LEU A 45 -17.31 -1.08 7.36
C LEU A 45 -15.99 -1.44 8.07
N CYS A 46 -14.91 -0.71 7.80
CA CYS A 46 -13.63 -0.93 8.47
C CYS A 46 -13.74 -0.77 9.99
N ILE A 47 -14.45 0.25 10.45
CA ILE A 47 -14.72 0.48 11.88
C ILE A 47 -15.58 -0.66 12.47
N LYS A 48 -16.68 -1.02 11.76
CA LYS A 48 -17.58 -2.11 12.20
C LYS A 48 -16.85 -3.43 12.42
N TYR A 49 -15.93 -3.76 11.50
CA TYR A 49 -15.16 -5.00 11.55
C TYR A 49 -13.81 -4.86 12.25
N LYS A 50 -13.50 -3.69 12.79
CA LYS A 50 -12.23 -3.39 13.49
C LYS A 50 -11.01 -3.82 12.68
N VAL A 51 -10.97 -3.41 11.40
CA VAL A 51 -9.87 -3.74 10.50
C VAL A 51 -8.54 -3.29 11.11
N PRO A 52 -7.56 -4.19 11.30
CA PRO A 52 -6.36 -3.87 12.07
C PRO A 52 -5.51 -2.76 11.48
N VAL A 53 -5.41 -2.71 10.15
CA VAL A 53 -4.57 -1.76 9.43
C VAL A 53 -5.35 -1.10 8.31
N ILE A 54 -5.37 0.21 8.28
CA ILE A 54 -5.93 0.98 7.17
C ILE A 54 -4.78 1.66 6.43
N ILE A 55 -4.70 1.44 5.12
CA ILE A 55 -3.78 2.14 4.23
C ILE A 55 -4.57 3.22 3.52
N THR A 56 -4.10 4.47 3.56
CA THR A 56 -4.75 5.59 2.90
C THR A 56 -3.88 6.19 1.81
N SER A 57 -4.51 6.62 0.72
CA SER A 57 -3.87 7.26 -0.42
C SER A 57 -4.63 8.52 -0.83
N LEU A 58 -3.93 9.49 -1.44
CA LEU A 58 -4.49 10.72 -2.01
C LEU A 58 -5.15 11.68 -1.03
N GLY A 59 -4.79 11.65 0.24
CA GLY A 59 -5.22 12.60 1.25
C GLY A 59 -5.08 12.06 2.66
N ALA A 60 -4.32 12.74 3.51
CA ALA A 60 -4.26 12.47 4.94
C ALA A 60 -5.38 13.25 5.62
N VAL A 61 -6.34 12.54 6.22
CA VAL A 61 -7.52 13.14 6.87
C VAL A 61 -7.52 12.75 8.34
N LYS A 62 -7.32 13.75 9.20
CA LYS A 62 -7.22 13.53 10.65
C LYS A 62 -8.45 12.82 11.22
N GLU A 63 -9.65 13.18 10.77
CA GLU A 63 -10.89 12.55 11.25
C GLU A 63 -10.95 11.05 10.95
N LEU A 64 -10.36 10.60 9.84
CA LEU A 64 -10.25 9.19 9.51
C LEU A 64 -9.26 8.50 10.48
N VAL A 65 -8.12 9.12 10.72
CA VAL A 65 -7.12 8.61 11.68
C VAL A 65 -7.75 8.44 13.05
N ASP A 66 -8.41 9.48 13.57
CA ASP A 66 -9.09 9.45 14.88
C ASP A 66 -10.16 8.34 14.94
N ALA A 67 -10.92 8.15 13.86
CA ALA A 67 -11.94 7.11 13.77
C ALA A 67 -11.34 5.69 13.82
N VAL A 68 -10.22 5.47 13.15
CA VAL A 68 -9.50 4.18 13.17
C VAL A 68 -8.86 3.95 14.54
N HIS A 69 -8.23 4.94 15.12
CA HIS A 69 -7.65 4.88 16.46
C HIS A 69 -8.71 4.59 17.55
N SER A 70 -9.96 5.01 17.36
CA SER A 70 -11.03 4.78 18.34
C SER A 70 -11.30 3.31 18.67
N TYR A 71 -10.95 2.40 17.77
CA TYR A 71 -11.06 0.95 18.01
C TYR A 71 -9.70 0.23 18.11
N GLY A 72 -8.58 0.97 18.12
CA GLY A 72 -7.23 0.42 18.24
C GLY A 72 -6.61 -0.05 16.91
N GLY A 73 -7.16 0.38 15.77
CA GLY A 73 -6.57 0.16 14.45
C GLY A 73 -5.41 1.11 14.18
N LEU A 74 -4.58 0.77 13.19
CA LEU A 74 -3.44 1.56 12.73
C LEU A 74 -3.71 2.17 11.36
N VAL A 75 -3.19 3.37 11.11
CA VAL A 75 -3.28 4.05 9.81
C VAL A 75 -1.90 4.25 9.22
N PHE A 76 -1.70 3.73 8.01
CA PHE A 76 -0.55 4.01 7.17
C PHE A 76 -0.96 4.89 5.98
N HIS A 77 -0.07 5.78 5.54
CA HIS A 77 -0.39 6.70 4.44
C HIS A 77 0.66 6.68 3.33
N ASP A 78 0.19 6.51 2.09
CA ASP A 78 1.03 6.55 0.89
C ASP A 78 1.47 7.97 0.58
N VAL A 79 2.78 8.17 0.44
CA VAL A 79 3.37 9.46 0.08
C VAL A 79 4.38 9.33 -1.05
N ILE A 80 4.44 10.32 -1.94
CA ILE A 80 5.37 10.34 -3.08
C ILE A 80 6.39 11.48 -2.98
N LYS A 81 6.30 12.32 -1.93
CA LYS A 81 7.21 13.47 -1.69
C LYS A 81 7.13 13.95 -0.25
N LYS A 82 8.16 14.68 0.19
CA LYS A 82 8.31 15.23 1.54
C LYS A 82 7.04 15.93 2.05
N ARG A 83 6.47 16.85 1.27
CA ARG A 83 5.26 17.61 1.71
C ARG A 83 4.07 16.72 2.00
N HIS A 84 3.93 15.57 1.31
CA HIS A 84 2.88 14.60 1.62
C HIS A 84 3.16 13.88 2.93
N ALA A 85 4.43 13.53 3.19
CA ALA A 85 4.86 12.90 4.43
C ALA A 85 4.66 13.82 5.65
N GLU A 86 5.00 15.12 5.52
CA GLU A 86 4.73 16.13 6.55
C GLU A 86 3.25 16.18 6.91
N LYS A 87 2.36 16.25 5.91
CA LYS A 87 0.90 16.26 6.13
C LYS A 87 0.38 14.98 6.75
N ALA A 88 0.93 13.83 6.37
CA ALA A 88 0.57 12.54 6.97
C ALA A 88 0.97 12.51 8.46
N ALA A 89 2.18 12.94 8.77
CA ALA A 89 2.65 13.06 10.16
C ALA A 89 1.80 14.04 10.97
N GLU A 90 1.46 15.20 10.42
CA GLU A 90 0.55 16.19 11.04
C GLU A 90 -0.85 15.60 11.33
N ALA A 91 -1.34 14.71 10.46
CA ALA A 91 -2.62 14.04 10.65
C ALA A 91 -2.57 12.93 11.71
N GLY A 92 -1.37 12.54 12.18
CA GLY A 92 -1.17 11.56 13.25
C GLY A 92 -1.22 10.11 12.77
N VAL A 93 -0.81 9.83 11.53
CA VAL A 93 -0.72 8.44 11.05
C VAL A 93 0.34 7.64 11.82
N ASP A 94 0.13 6.34 11.96
CA ASP A 94 1.05 5.43 12.66
C ASP A 94 2.27 5.07 11.81
N GLY A 95 2.14 5.16 10.49
CA GLY A 95 3.24 4.91 9.58
C GLY A 95 3.09 5.62 8.23
N ILE A 96 4.22 5.84 7.60
CA ILE A 96 4.33 6.44 6.26
C ILE A 96 4.83 5.39 5.29
N ILE A 97 4.14 5.25 4.15
CA ILE A 97 4.58 4.42 3.03
C ILE A 97 5.19 5.35 1.98
N ALA A 98 6.51 5.36 1.88
CA ALA A 98 7.26 6.12 0.90
C ALA A 98 7.20 5.41 -0.46
N VAL A 99 6.34 5.88 -1.35
CA VAL A 99 6.14 5.32 -2.69
C VAL A 99 7.13 5.98 -3.64
N ALA A 100 8.27 5.32 -3.83
CA ALA A 100 9.36 5.80 -4.66
C ALA A 100 9.16 5.46 -6.15
N SER A 101 10.08 5.92 -6.99
CA SER A 101 10.13 5.56 -8.41
C SER A 101 10.19 4.04 -8.60
N GLY A 102 9.53 3.53 -9.62
CA GLY A 102 9.46 2.10 -9.93
C GLY A 102 8.39 1.31 -9.14
N ALA A 103 7.61 1.95 -8.29
CA ALA A 103 6.44 1.30 -7.72
C ALA A 103 5.40 1.05 -8.81
N GLY A 104 4.81 -0.15 -8.87
CA GLY A 104 3.73 -0.48 -9.79
C GLY A 104 2.45 0.32 -9.46
N GLY A 105 1.71 0.71 -10.48
CA GLY A 105 0.56 1.59 -10.35
C GLY A 105 0.95 3.06 -10.14
N HIS A 106 0.09 3.84 -9.50
CA HIS A 106 0.33 5.26 -9.21
C HIS A 106 1.56 5.43 -8.33
N ALA A 107 2.60 6.04 -8.86
CA ALA A 107 3.89 6.15 -8.20
C ALA A 107 4.46 7.56 -8.28
N GLY A 108 5.36 7.87 -7.35
CA GLY A 108 6.21 9.04 -7.43
C GLY A 108 7.40 8.80 -8.36
N THR A 109 8.09 9.89 -8.69
CA THR A 109 9.34 9.87 -9.47
C THR A 109 10.58 10.06 -8.58
N ALA A 110 10.38 10.17 -7.27
CA ALA A 110 11.47 10.37 -6.32
C ALA A 110 12.33 9.11 -6.21
N ASN A 111 13.64 9.32 -6.23
CA ASN A 111 14.59 8.26 -5.93
C ASN A 111 14.40 7.79 -4.47
N PRO A 112 14.39 6.46 -4.19
CA PRO A 112 14.14 5.94 -2.85
C PRO A 112 15.15 6.45 -1.79
N PHE A 113 16.45 6.55 -2.12
CA PHE A 113 17.46 7.07 -1.21
C PHE A 113 17.13 8.50 -0.76
N ALA A 114 16.86 9.39 -1.73
CA ALA A 114 16.54 10.77 -1.43
C ALA A 114 15.22 10.92 -0.65
N LEU A 115 14.20 10.13 -1.00
CA LEU A 115 12.89 10.19 -0.36
C LEU A 115 12.95 9.75 1.10
N ILE A 116 13.64 8.64 1.40
CA ILE A 116 13.83 8.12 2.76
C ILE A 116 14.62 9.13 3.60
N ASP A 117 15.76 9.60 3.09
CA ASP A 117 16.59 10.57 3.80
C ASP A 117 15.80 11.83 4.17
N GLU A 118 15.05 12.38 3.21
CA GLU A 118 14.24 13.57 3.47
C GLU A 118 13.13 13.34 4.52
N ILE A 119 12.45 12.18 4.47
CA ILE A 119 11.42 11.85 5.46
C ILE A 119 12.04 11.67 6.84
N ARG A 120 13.17 11.01 6.94
CA ARG A 120 13.87 10.77 8.21
C ARG A 120 14.42 12.05 8.87
N THR A 121 14.52 13.17 8.13
CA THR A 121 14.87 14.46 8.77
C THR A 121 13.85 14.96 9.79
N PHE A 122 12.58 14.52 9.71
CA PHE A 122 11.52 15.02 10.60
C PHE A 122 10.61 13.91 11.15
N TYR A 123 10.67 12.69 10.60
CA TYR A 123 9.76 11.59 11.00
C TYR A 123 10.55 10.39 11.52
N ASN A 124 10.34 10.07 12.80
CA ASN A 124 10.97 8.95 13.49
C ASN A 124 10.02 7.75 13.72
N GLY A 125 8.79 7.83 13.21
CA GLY A 125 7.81 6.74 13.27
C GLY A 125 8.07 5.65 12.24
N CYS A 126 7.12 4.73 12.11
CA CYS A 126 7.21 3.61 11.18
C CYS A 126 7.27 4.11 9.73
N LEU A 127 8.34 3.77 9.02
CA LEU A 127 8.55 4.13 7.62
C LEU A 127 8.69 2.88 6.76
N ILE A 128 7.84 2.78 5.75
CA ILE A 128 7.79 1.66 4.82
C ILE A 128 8.23 2.13 3.46
N LEU A 129 9.11 1.41 2.78
CA LEU A 129 9.50 1.73 1.41
C LEU A 129 8.74 0.86 0.40
N ALA A 130 8.17 1.52 -0.62
CA ALA A 130 7.57 0.89 -1.79
C ALA A 130 8.28 1.34 -3.06
N GLY A 131 8.53 0.44 -4.00
CA GLY A 131 9.09 0.72 -5.32
C GLY A 131 10.11 -0.30 -5.78
N ALA A 132 9.83 -0.94 -6.91
CA ALA A 132 10.73 -1.87 -7.62
C ALA A 132 11.33 -3.01 -6.79
N MET A 133 10.70 -3.43 -5.70
CA MET A 133 11.20 -4.49 -4.83
C MET A 133 10.57 -5.84 -5.17
N ASN A 134 11.41 -6.86 -5.34
CA ASN A 134 10.99 -8.18 -5.80
C ASN A 134 11.52 -9.36 -4.97
N ASN A 135 12.54 -9.17 -4.15
CA ASN A 135 13.23 -10.26 -3.47
C ASN A 135 13.81 -9.83 -2.11
N GLY A 136 14.42 -10.78 -1.39
CA GLY A 136 14.95 -10.52 -0.05
C GLY A 136 16.10 -9.53 0.01
N ASN A 137 16.91 -9.41 -1.06
CA ASN A 137 17.98 -8.41 -1.10
C ASN A 137 17.42 -6.99 -1.17
N ASP A 138 16.28 -6.82 -1.87
CA ASP A 138 15.60 -5.53 -1.97
C ASP A 138 15.02 -5.11 -0.61
N ILE A 139 14.50 -6.08 0.16
CA ILE A 139 14.03 -5.85 1.53
C ILE A 139 15.20 -5.43 2.43
N LEU A 140 16.34 -6.13 2.37
CA LEU A 140 17.53 -5.77 3.11
C LEU A 140 18.06 -4.37 2.72
N ALA A 141 18.00 -4.03 1.43
CA ALA A 141 18.37 -2.71 0.95
C ALA A 141 17.45 -1.62 1.52
N ALA A 142 16.13 -1.83 1.54
CA ALA A 142 15.17 -0.91 2.13
C ALA A 142 15.46 -0.67 3.63
N GLU A 143 15.72 -1.74 4.38
CA GLU A 143 16.11 -1.68 5.79
C GLU A 143 17.42 -0.91 5.98
N THR A 144 18.43 -1.20 5.16
CA THR A 144 19.74 -0.50 5.20
C THR A 144 19.60 1.00 4.90
N MET A 145 18.66 1.38 4.03
CA MET A 145 18.35 2.78 3.74
C MET A 145 17.60 3.51 4.87
N GLY A 146 17.13 2.79 5.90
CA GLY A 146 16.43 3.37 7.03
C GLY A 146 14.90 3.21 7.01
N ALA A 147 14.35 2.40 6.12
CA ALA A 147 12.96 1.96 6.22
C ALA A 147 12.83 0.85 7.28
N ASP A 148 11.69 0.77 7.97
CA ASP A 148 11.41 -0.29 8.93
C ASP A 148 10.83 -1.54 8.24
N PHE A 149 10.16 -1.33 7.10
CA PHE A 149 9.54 -2.40 6.30
C PHE A 149 9.63 -2.10 4.80
N ALA A 150 9.45 -3.17 4.01
CA ALA A 150 9.28 -3.11 2.56
C ALA A 150 7.81 -3.40 2.18
N TYR A 151 7.29 -2.66 1.19
CA TYR A 151 5.94 -2.84 0.66
C TYR A 151 6.02 -3.37 -0.78
N ILE A 152 5.60 -4.60 -0.98
CA ILE A 152 5.70 -5.32 -2.26
C ILE A 152 4.29 -5.65 -2.75
N GLY A 153 3.94 -5.19 -3.94
CA GLY A 153 2.62 -5.39 -4.54
C GLY A 153 2.65 -6.29 -5.77
N THR A 154 3.27 -5.83 -6.86
CA THR A 154 3.20 -6.45 -8.19
C THR A 154 3.57 -7.94 -8.18
N ARG A 155 4.61 -8.32 -7.45
CA ARG A 155 5.01 -9.72 -7.31
C ARG A 155 3.90 -10.63 -6.79
N PHE A 156 3.07 -10.13 -5.86
CA PHE A 156 1.98 -10.91 -5.28
C PHE A 156 0.75 -11.04 -6.20
N ILE A 157 0.62 -10.19 -7.23
CA ILE A 157 -0.42 -10.35 -8.25
C ILE A 157 -0.24 -11.67 -9.00
N ALA A 158 1.01 -12.04 -9.31
CA ALA A 158 1.35 -13.25 -10.07
C ALA A 158 1.30 -14.54 -9.23
N THR A 159 0.98 -14.49 -7.94
CA THR A 159 0.87 -15.70 -7.10
C THR A 159 -0.39 -16.50 -7.42
N LYS A 160 -0.42 -17.77 -6.98
CA LYS A 160 -1.57 -18.64 -7.15
C LYS A 160 -2.82 -18.11 -6.43
N GLU A 161 -2.61 -17.45 -5.29
CA GLU A 161 -3.65 -16.85 -4.45
C GLU A 161 -4.18 -15.53 -5.03
N GLY A 162 -3.43 -14.89 -5.91
CA GLY A 162 -3.87 -13.66 -6.59
C GLY A 162 -5.11 -13.93 -7.45
N SER A 163 -6.09 -13.04 -7.42
CA SER A 163 -7.34 -13.16 -8.18
C SER A 163 -7.27 -12.60 -9.61
N ALA A 164 -6.07 -12.18 -10.06
CA ALA A 164 -5.88 -11.69 -11.41
C ALA A 164 -6.07 -12.80 -12.45
N GLU A 165 -6.51 -12.43 -13.65
CA GLU A 165 -6.62 -13.33 -14.79
C GLU A 165 -5.28 -13.99 -15.12
N GLN A 166 -5.31 -15.23 -15.59
CA GLN A 166 -4.10 -16.03 -15.82
C GLN A 166 -3.15 -15.35 -16.82
N ASP A 167 -3.69 -14.84 -17.94
CA ASP A 167 -2.90 -14.15 -18.97
C ASP A 167 -2.16 -12.92 -18.39
N TYR A 168 -2.80 -12.21 -17.45
CA TYR A 168 -2.15 -11.07 -16.78
C TYR A 168 -1.03 -11.51 -15.85
N LYS A 169 -1.20 -12.64 -15.14
CA LYS A 169 -0.14 -13.22 -14.31
C LYS A 169 1.05 -13.67 -15.15
N GLU A 170 0.79 -14.33 -16.28
CA GLU A 170 1.83 -14.77 -17.22
C GLU A 170 2.57 -13.56 -17.81
N MET A 171 1.86 -12.53 -18.23
CA MET A 171 2.47 -11.28 -18.67
C MET A 171 3.42 -10.69 -17.62
N LEU A 172 3.02 -10.66 -16.34
CA LEU A 172 3.88 -10.15 -15.26
C LEU A 172 5.14 -11.02 -15.03
N VAL A 173 5.04 -12.34 -15.25
CA VAL A 173 6.18 -13.26 -15.10
C VAL A 173 7.15 -13.13 -16.26
N ASP A 174 6.65 -12.92 -17.47
CA ASP A 174 7.43 -12.85 -18.70
C ASP A 174 8.01 -11.45 -18.95
N SER A 175 7.45 -10.41 -18.32
CA SER A 175 7.90 -9.02 -18.47
C SER A 175 9.22 -8.75 -17.74
N THR A 176 9.98 -7.86 -18.34
CA THR A 176 11.22 -7.33 -17.80
C THR A 176 11.08 -5.87 -17.39
N PHE A 177 12.11 -5.30 -16.83
CA PHE A 177 12.16 -3.87 -16.50
C PHE A 177 11.91 -2.96 -17.74
N GLU A 178 12.32 -3.41 -18.93
CA GLU A 178 12.19 -2.65 -20.17
C GLU A 178 10.74 -2.58 -20.68
N ASP A 179 9.87 -3.47 -20.21
CA ASP A 179 8.46 -3.53 -20.62
C ASP A 179 7.58 -2.59 -19.77
N VAL A 180 8.12 -2.04 -18.67
CA VAL A 180 7.37 -1.14 -17.78
C VAL A 180 7.22 0.24 -18.41
N ILE A 181 5.97 0.68 -18.56
CA ILE A 181 5.64 1.99 -19.16
C ILE A 181 5.12 2.93 -18.08
N TYR A 182 5.76 4.11 -17.92
CA TYR A 182 5.25 5.18 -17.06
C TYR A 182 4.40 6.15 -17.88
N THR A 183 3.08 6.13 -17.66
CA THR A 183 2.13 6.89 -18.47
C THR A 183 0.88 7.29 -17.69
N ASP A 184 0.21 8.37 -18.11
CA ASP A 184 -1.13 8.76 -17.69
C ASP A 184 -2.23 8.30 -18.66
N GLY A 185 -1.84 7.74 -19.80
CA GLY A 185 -2.76 7.37 -20.89
C GLY A 185 -3.78 6.29 -20.55
N ILE A 186 -3.60 5.52 -19.45
CA ILE A 186 -4.48 4.43 -19.07
C ILE A 186 -5.48 4.88 -17.98
N SER A 187 -4.99 5.56 -16.94
CA SER A 187 -5.82 5.91 -15.76
C SER A 187 -6.07 7.41 -15.61
N GLY A 188 -5.49 8.25 -16.49
CA GLY A 188 -5.54 9.71 -16.37
C GLY A 188 -4.59 10.29 -15.31
N VAL A 189 -3.81 9.44 -14.64
CA VAL A 189 -2.78 9.81 -13.66
C VAL A 189 -1.54 8.97 -13.96
N ASN A 190 -0.36 9.60 -13.88
CA ASN A 190 0.89 8.89 -14.14
C ASN A 190 1.07 7.68 -13.22
N ALA A 191 1.31 6.53 -13.82
CA ALA A 191 1.51 5.24 -13.16
C ALA A 191 2.45 4.36 -13.97
N ASN A 192 3.05 3.37 -13.32
CA ASN A 192 3.81 2.31 -13.98
C ASN A 192 2.87 1.13 -14.29
N PHE A 193 2.82 0.79 -15.55
CA PHE A 193 2.03 -0.33 -16.10
C PHE A 193 2.93 -1.32 -16.81
#